data_f5e6fb1bf011b2185a02dceaf9048abd
#
_entry.id   f5e6fb1bf011b2185a02dceaf9048abd
#
_cell.length_a   1.000
_cell.length_b   1.000
_cell.length_c   1.000
_cell.angle_alpha   90.00
_cell.angle_beta   90.00
_cell.angle_gamma   90.00
#
_symmetry.space_group_name_H-M   'P 1'
#
loop_
_entity.id
_entity.type
_entity.pdbx_description
1 polymer ?
#
loop_
_entity_poly.entity_id
_entity_poly.type
_entity_poly.pdbx_seq_one_letter_code
_entity_poly.pdbx_strand_id
1 'polypeptide(L)'
;MRVLLDTNIVYDILSKRPFDEEGLLQLKIMHAFGDVELWVSAKSFTDLFYLMRREVEAGRAHDLLEESLSWLNACSVDEDDIRRALHARWIDFEDSLVNVCAEKIKADYLVTRDDKGFRNAVTPHGSASDFMAFVFDKTNVRYAIA
;
A
#
# COMPACT_ATOMS: atom_id res chain seq x y z
N MET A 1 -10.15 -1.89 9.77
CA MET A 1 -8.74 -2.36 9.62
C MET A 1 -7.91 -1.26 8.95
N ARG A 2 -6.64 -1.17 9.28
CA ARG A 2 -5.67 -0.30 8.61
C ARG A 2 -4.76 -1.14 7.73
N VAL A 3 -4.67 -0.77 6.47
CA VAL A 3 -3.86 -1.49 5.47
C VAL A 3 -2.88 -0.50 4.84
N LEU A 4 -1.59 -0.82 4.93
CA LEU A 4 -0.57 -0.06 4.22
C LEU A 4 -0.38 -0.68 2.84
N LEU A 5 -0.39 0.16 1.82
CA LEU A 5 -0.13 -0.23 0.44
C LEU A 5 1.32 0.11 0.08
N ASP A 6 2.06 -0.85 -0.44
CA ASP A 6 3.36 -0.59 -1.04
C ASP A 6 3.20 0.29 -2.28
N THR A 7 4.24 1.04 -2.62
CA THR A 7 4.24 2.00 -3.74
C THR A 7 3.71 1.38 -5.04
N ASN A 8 4.18 0.18 -5.39
CA ASN A 8 3.77 -0.50 -6.62
C ASN A 8 2.28 -0.86 -6.64
N ILE A 9 1.68 -1.14 -5.49
CA ILE A 9 0.24 -1.42 -5.39
C ILE A 9 -0.57 -0.16 -5.69
N VAL A 10 -0.18 0.98 -5.12
CA VAL A 10 -0.83 2.26 -5.43
C VAL A 10 -0.69 2.59 -6.92
N TYR A 11 0.50 2.37 -7.48
CA TYR A 11 0.75 2.55 -8.90
C TYR A 11 -0.17 1.67 -9.76
N ASP A 12 -0.34 0.40 -9.40
CA ASP A 12 -1.25 -0.51 -10.11
C ASP A 12 -2.71 0.00 -10.08
N ILE A 13 -3.15 0.53 -8.94
CA ILE A 13 -4.49 1.10 -8.81
C ILE A 13 -4.66 2.33 -9.69
N LEU A 14 -3.71 3.27 -9.63
CA LEU A 14 -3.78 4.54 -10.36
C LEU A 14 -3.62 4.36 -11.87
N SER A 15 -2.75 3.47 -12.30
CA SER A 15 -2.50 3.18 -13.73
C SER A 15 -3.40 2.10 -14.31
N LYS A 16 -4.27 1.51 -13.49
CA LYS A 16 -5.18 0.41 -13.89
C LYS A 16 -4.44 -0.77 -14.51
N ARG A 17 -3.28 -1.12 -13.93
CA ARG A 17 -2.48 -2.25 -14.41
C ARG A 17 -3.15 -3.59 -14.07
N PRO A 18 -3.08 -4.58 -14.99
CA PRO A 18 -3.71 -5.88 -14.81
C PRO A 18 -2.87 -6.80 -13.90
N PHE A 19 -2.67 -6.41 -12.66
CA PHE A 19 -1.98 -7.22 -11.65
C PHE A 19 -2.90 -7.43 -10.46
N ASP A 20 -3.17 -8.72 -10.14
CA ASP A 20 -4.08 -9.08 -9.04
C ASP A 20 -5.42 -8.31 -9.07
N GLU A 21 -6.01 -8.19 -10.25
CA GLU A 21 -7.20 -7.37 -10.49
C GLU A 21 -8.35 -7.72 -9.56
N GLU A 22 -8.55 -9.02 -9.31
CA GLU A 22 -9.63 -9.48 -8.44
C GLU A 22 -9.39 -9.03 -7.00
N GLY A 23 -8.19 -9.25 -6.47
CA GLY A 23 -7.84 -8.83 -5.12
C GLY A 23 -7.92 -7.32 -4.93
N LEU A 24 -7.42 -6.54 -5.90
CA LEU A 24 -7.51 -5.09 -5.86
C LEU A 24 -8.95 -4.59 -5.95
N LEU A 25 -9.79 -5.24 -6.74
CA LEU A 25 -11.20 -4.89 -6.84
C LEU A 25 -11.92 -5.17 -5.52
N GLN A 26 -11.67 -6.32 -4.91
CA GLN A 26 -12.23 -6.67 -3.61
C GLN A 26 -11.78 -5.68 -2.52
N LEU A 27 -10.52 -5.25 -2.55
CA LEU A 27 -9.99 -4.22 -1.64
C LEU A 27 -10.74 -2.89 -1.80
N LYS A 28 -11.00 -2.48 -3.04
CA LYS A 28 -11.79 -1.27 -3.32
C LYS A 28 -13.22 -1.38 -2.80
N ILE A 29 -13.84 -2.55 -2.95
CA ILE A 29 -15.18 -2.82 -2.43
C ILE A 29 -15.18 -2.71 -0.90
N MET A 30 -14.20 -3.34 -0.24
CA MET A 30 -14.04 -3.27 1.20
C MET A 30 -13.87 -1.82 1.69
N HIS A 31 -13.07 -1.03 0.96
CA HIS A 31 -12.91 0.39 1.26
C HIS A 31 -14.21 1.18 1.08
N ALA A 32 -14.97 0.88 0.03
CA ALA A 32 -16.26 1.55 -0.23
C ALA A 32 -17.29 1.28 0.87
N PHE A 33 -17.23 0.11 1.52
CA PHE A 33 -18.05 -0.21 2.68
C PHE A 33 -17.55 0.44 3.99
N GLY A 34 -16.39 1.07 3.98
CA GLY A 34 -15.80 1.68 5.17
C GLY A 34 -15.13 0.69 6.13
N ASP A 35 -14.88 -0.54 5.70
CA ASP A 35 -14.32 -1.60 6.53
C ASP A 35 -12.79 -1.58 6.58
N VAL A 36 -12.15 -0.78 5.73
CA VAL A 36 -10.69 -0.62 5.68
C VAL A 36 -10.30 0.84 5.47
N GLU A 37 -9.26 1.27 6.16
CA GLU A 37 -8.53 2.49 5.88
C GLU A 37 -7.29 2.14 5.06
N LEU A 38 -7.13 2.78 3.91
CA LEU A 38 -5.96 2.58 3.05
C LEU A 38 -4.92 3.66 3.32
N TRP A 39 -3.69 3.22 3.52
CA TRP A 39 -2.55 4.06 3.83
C TRP A 39 -1.41 3.82 2.85
N VAL A 40 -0.57 4.83 2.67
CA VAL A 40 0.68 4.75 1.91
C VAL A 40 1.73 5.60 2.61
N SER A 41 3.00 5.29 2.45
CA SER A 41 4.07 6.16 2.92
C SER A 41 4.05 7.49 2.16
N ALA A 42 4.20 8.61 2.87
CA ALA A 42 4.31 9.92 2.24
C ALA A 42 5.47 9.98 1.23
N LYS A 43 6.55 9.26 1.50
CA LYS A 43 7.71 9.14 0.60
C LYS A 43 7.33 8.51 -0.75
N SER A 44 6.34 7.63 -0.78
CA SER A 44 5.89 6.97 -2.00
C SER A 44 5.33 7.93 -3.05
N PHE A 45 4.84 9.11 -2.66
CA PHE A 45 4.29 10.08 -3.60
C PHE A 45 5.31 10.58 -4.62
N THR A 46 6.56 10.77 -4.21
CA THR A 46 7.63 11.17 -5.15
C THR A 46 7.94 10.05 -6.15
N ASP A 47 7.97 8.81 -5.68
CA ASP A 47 8.19 7.64 -6.53
C ASP A 47 7.01 7.42 -7.48
N LEU A 48 5.78 7.57 -6.99
CA LEU A 48 4.56 7.48 -7.80
C LEU A 48 4.54 8.53 -8.90
N PHE A 49 4.87 9.78 -8.57
CA PHE A 49 4.97 10.85 -9.57
C PHE A 49 5.95 10.48 -10.68
N TYR A 50 7.14 10.02 -10.29
CA TYR A 50 8.17 9.60 -11.24
C TYR A 50 7.72 8.44 -12.13
N LEU A 51 7.08 7.43 -11.55
CA LEU A 51 6.56 6.28 -12.31
C LEU A 51 5.44 6.69 -13.27
N MET A 52 4.54 7.55 -12.83
CA MET A 52 3.40 8.01 -13.66
C MET A 52 3.85 8.87 -14.84
N ARG A 53 4.97 9.59 -14.70
CA ARG A 53 5.55 10.39 -15.79
C ARG A 53 5.97 9.56 -17.00
N ARG A 54 6.06 8.25 -16.88
CA ARG A 54 6.30 7.35 -18.00
C ARG A 54 5.07 7.17 -18.90
N GLU A 55 3.89 7.43 -18.38
CA GLU A 55 2.60 7.17 -19.04
C GLU A 55 1.82 8.44 -19.32
N VAL A 56 1.93 9.45 -18.46
CA VAL A 56 1.15 10.68 -18.55
C VAL A 56 2.04 11.91 -18.38
N GLU A 57 1.55 13.07 -18.82
CA GLU A 57 2.23 14.36 -18.60
C GLU A 57 2.17 14.81 -17.12
N ALA A 58 3.00 15.77 -16.76
CA ALA A 58 3.14 16.24 -15.38
C ALA A 58 1.82 16.72 -14.76
N GLY A 59 1.05 17.51 -15.50
CA GLY A 59 -0.24 18.03 -15.02
C GLY A 59 -1.21 16.90 -14.66
N ARG A 60 -1.30 15.87 -15.49
CA ARG A 60 -2.16 14.72 -15.22
C ARG A 60 -1.65 13.90 -14.04
N ALA A 61 -0.32 13.74 -13.90
CA ALA A 61 0.25 13.05 -12.74
C ALA A 61 -0.06 13.78 -11.43
N HIS A 62 0.06 15.12 -11.40
CA HIS A 62 -0.35 15.93 -10.25
C HIS A 62 -1.82 15.69 -9.90
N ASP A 63 -2.71 15.76 -10.88
CA ASP A 63 -4.15 15.59 -10.67
C ASP A 63 -4.48 14.22 -10.08
N LEU A 64 -3.90 13.15 -10.63
CA LEU A 64 -4.13 11.78 -10.16
C LEU A 64 -3.64 11.58 -8.73
N LEU A 65 -2.48 12.10 -8.37
CA LEU A 65 -1.95 11.99 -7.01
C LEU A 65 -2.75 12.82 -6.02
N GLU A 66 -3.15 14.03 -6.39
CA GLU A 66 -4.01 14.87 -5.55
C GLU A 66 -5.37 14.19 -5.30
N GLU A 67 -5.98 13.65 -6.35
CA GLU A 67 -7.23 12.91 -6.25
C GLU A 67 -7.12 11.67 -5.36
N SER A 68 -5.96 10.98 -5.38
CA SER A 68 -5.74 9.80 -4.53
C SER A 68 -5.87 10.10 -3.04
N LEU A 69 -5.58 11.32 -2.61
CA LEU A 69 -5.71 11.75 -1.20
C LEU A 69 -7.16 11.79 -0.71
N SER A 70 -8.15 11.66 -1.60
CA SER A 70 -9.56 11.53 -1.19
C SER A 70 -9.90 10.14 -0.62
N TRP A 71 -9.10 9.13 -0.92
CA TRP A 71 -9.33 7.75 -0.46
C TRP A 71 -8.10 7.10 0.19
N LEU A 72 -6.96 7.75 0.13
CA LEU A 72 -5.68 7.24 0.60
C LEU A 72 -5.11 8.17 1.67
N ASN A 73 -4.71 7.61 2.80
CA ASN A 73 -4.05 8.35 3.86
C ASN A 73 -2.53 8.25 3.70
N ALA A 74 -1.83 9.37 3.87
CA ALA A 74 -0.38 9.40 3.81
C ALA A 74 0.21 9.26 5.22
N CYS A 75 1.05 8.25 5.42
CA CYS A 75 1.85 8.11 6.63
C CYS A 75 3.07 9.02 6.54
N SER A 76 3.19 9.99 7.44
CA SER A 76 4.35 10.88 7.47
C SER A 76 5.64 10.11 7.78
N VAL A 77 6.74 10.57 7.18
CA VAL A 77 8.08 10.02 7.41
C VAL A 77 8.97 11.12 7.96
N ASP A 78 9.48 10.92 9.17
CA ASP A 78 10.39 11.84 9.83
C ASP A 78 11.79 11.25 10.00
N GLU A 79 12.69 11.99 10.63
CA GLU A 79 14.06 11.56 10.85
C GLU A 79 14.14 10.28 11.68
N ASP A 80 13.30 10.14 12.71
CA ASP A 80 13.30 8.94 13.55
C ASP A 80 12.89 7.69 12.76
N ASP A 81 11.93 7.82 11.85
CA ASP A 81 11.52 6.73 10.96
C ASP A 81 12.67 6.30 10.06
N ILE A 82 13.42 7.25 9.51
CA ILE A 82 14.60 7.00 8.68
C ILE A 82 15.67 6.28 9.49
N ARG A 83 15.95 6.75 10.72
CA ARG A 83 16.94 6.12 11.60
C ARG A 83 16.56 4.68 11.92
N ARG A 84 15.30 4.42 12.23
CA ARG A 84 14.80 3.07 12.51
C ARG A 84 14.96 2.15 11.31
N ALA A 85 14.60 2.62 10.12
CA ALA A 85 14.72 1.86 8.88
C ALA A 85 16.19 1.54 8.55
N LEU A 86 17.11 2.48 8.75
CA LEU A 86 18.55 2.26 8.56
C LEU A 86 19.11 1.28 9.59
N HIS A 87 18.71 1.40 10.84
CA HIS A 87 19.16 0.54 11.93
C HIS A 87 18.73 -0.92 11.74
N ALA A 88 17.58 -1.16 11.14
CA ALA A 88 17.06 -2.49 10.87
C ALA A 88 17.93 -3.30 9.88
N ARG A 89 18.79 -2.63 9.10
CA ARG A 89 19.78 -3.29 8.21
C ARG A 89 19.16 -4.25 7.19
N TRP A 90 17.95 -3.96 6.72
CA TRP A 90 17.38 -4.70 5.61
C TRP A 90 18.21 -4.48 4.34
N ILE A 91 18.21 -5.46 3.45
CA ILE A 91 18.90 -5.36 2.16
C ILE A 91 18.32 -4.19 1.35
N ASP A 92 17.01 -4.04 1.34
CA ASP A 92 16.31 -2.93 0.69
C ASP A 92 15.86 -1.91 1.73
N PHE A 93 16.50 -0.72 1.71
CA PHE A 93 16.17 0.36 2.61
C PHE A 93 14.75 0.90 2.40
N GLU A 94 14.29 0.97 1.14
CA GLU A 94 12.94 1.44 0.84
C GLU A 94 11.88 0.52 1.45
N ASP A 95 12.05 -0.79 1.32
CA ASP A 95 11.16 -1.78 1.95
C ASP A 95 11.19 -1.66 3.48
N SER A 96 12.36 -1.46 4.05
CA SER A 96 12.51 -1.23 5.49
C SER A 96 11.73 0.00 5.94
N LEU A 97 11.78 1.09 5.19
CA LEU A 97 11.06 2.31 5.50
C LEU A 97 9.53 2.12 5.38
N VAL A 98 9.07 1.38 4.38
CA VAL A 98 7.66 1.00 4.26
C VAL A 98 7.22 0.18 5.47
N ASN A 99 8.04 -0.77 5.90
CA ASN A 99 7.77 -1.55 7.12
C ASN A 99 7.67 -0.66 8.36
N VAL A 100 8.56 0.31 8.52
CA VAL A 100 8.48 1.28 9.63
C VAL A 100 7.16 2.05 9.60
N CYS A 101 6.70 2.45 8.42
CA CYS A 101 5.39 3.09 8.27
C CYS A 101 4.25 2.16 8.70
N ALA A 102 4.30 0.88 8.31
CA ALA A 102 3.30 -0.10 8.70
C ALA A 102 3.21 -0.23 10.24
N GLU A 103 4.36 -0.32 10.91
CA GLU A 103 4.42 -0.37 12.37
C GLU A 103 3.90 0.93 13.00
N LYS A 104 4.28 2.07 12.45
CA LYS A 104 3.90 3.40 12.95
C LYS A 104 2.39 3.61 12.97
N ILE A 105 1.70 3.22 11.92
CA ILE A 105 0.23 3.33 11.83
C ILE A 105 -0.49 2.14 12.48
N LYS A 106 0.25 1.18 13.00
CA LYS A 106 -0.30 -0.09 13.52
C LYS A 106 -1.17 -0.79 12.49
N ALA A 107 -0.62 -0.95 11.28
CA ALA A 107 -1.32 -1.61 10.19
C ALA A 107 -1.65 -3.07 10.54
N ASP A 108 -2.84 -3.50 10.18
CA ASP A 108 -3.26 -4.89 10.30
C ASP A 108 -2.65 -5.75 9.20
N TYR A 109 -2.33 -5.13 8.05
CA TYR A 109 -1.77 -5.82 6.90
C TYR A 109 -0.99 -4.85 6.01
N LEU A 110 0.03 -5.37 5.34
CA LEU A 110 0.82 -4.68 4.31
C LEU A 110 0.59 -5.37 2.97
N VAL A 111 -0.02 -4.67 2.02
CA VAL A 111 -0.22 -5.20 0.67
C VAL A 111 0.99 -4.86 -0.20
N THR A 112 1.62 -5.87 -0.75
CA THR A 112 2.82 -5.76 -1.58
C THR A 112 2.84 -6.85 -2.65
N ARG A 113 3.55 -6.60 -3.75
CA ARG A 113 3.89 -7.62 -4.75
C ARG A 113 5.19 -8.34 -4.41
N ASP A 114 6.00 -7.78 -3.51
CA ASP A 114 7.31 -8.31 -3.12
C ASP A 114 7.28 -8.94 -1.73
N ASP A 115 6.70 -10.14 -1.64
CA ASP A 115 6.60 -10.86 -0.39
C ASP A 115 7.98 -11.15 0.24
N LYS A 116 8.98 -11.45 -0.59
CA LYS A 116 10.34 -11.74 -0.13
C LYS A 116 11.02 -10.51 0.50
N GLY A 117 10.77 -9.33 -0.05
CA GLY A 117 11.32 -8.07 0.47
C GLY A 117 10.85 -7.77 1.88
N PHE A 118 9.68 -8.27 2.26
CA PHE A 118 9.07 -8.07 3.57
C PHE A 118 9.13 -9.28 4.50
N ARG A 119 9.93 -10.30 4.16
CA ARG A 119 10.03 -11.54 4.97
C ARG A 119 10.38 -11.31 6.45
N ASN A 120 11.07 -10.21 6.78
CA ASN A 120 11.43 -9.84 8.15
C ASN A 120 10.42 -8.89 8.80
N ALA A 121 9.33 -8.55 8.13
CA ALA A 121 8.29 -7.70 8.69
C ALA A 121 7.48 -8.44 9.74
N VAL A 122 7.14 -7.75 10.83
CA VAL A 122 6.23 -8.27 11.87
C VAL A 122 4.77 -8.18 11.40
N THR A 123 4.44 -7.13 10.66
CA THR A 123 3.11 -6.95 10.09
C THR A 123 2.84 -8.05 9.06
N PRO A 124 1.67 -8.72 9.13
CA PRO A 124 1.26 -9.65 8.08
C PRO A 124 1.28 -8.97 6.72
N HIS A 125 1.74 -9.67 5.69
CA HIS A 125 1.91 -9.07 4.36
C HIS A 125 1.68 -10.08 3.25
N GLY A 126 1.39 -9.59 2.06
CA GLY A 126 1.15 -10.37 0.86
C GLY A 126 0.45 -9.55 -0.22
N SER A 127 -0.06 -10.22 -1.25
CA SER A 127 -0.83 -9.58 -2.32
C SER A 127 -2.20 -9.11 -1.82
N ALA A 128 -2.93 -8.38 -2.65
CA ALA A 128 -4.30 -7.99 -2.33
C ALA A 128 -5.21 -9.23 -2.16
N SER A 129 -5.02 -10.26 -3.00
CA SER A 129 -5.75 -11.53 -2.86
C SER A 129 -5.39 -12.26 -1.56
N ASP A 130 -4.12 -12.24 -1.16
CA ASP A 130 -3.68 -12.79 0.13
C ASP A 130 -4.33 -12.05 1.30
N PHE A 131 -4.45 -10.73 1.19
CA PHE A 131 -5.16 -9.94 2.20
C PHE A 131 -6.63 -10.31 2.30
N MET A 132 -7.30 -10.54 1.18
CA MET A 132 -8.70 -10.98 1.18
C MET A 132 -8.88 -12.35 1.85
N ALA A 133 -7.94 -13.27 1.64
CA ALA A 133 -7.93 -14.56 2.35
C ALA A 133 -7.73 -14.37 3.86
N PHE A 134 -6.80 -13.48 4.25
CA PHE A 134 -6.57 -13.11 5.65
C PHE A 134 -7.83 -12.52 6.30
N VAL A 135 -8.54 -11.64 5.61
CA VAL A 135 -9.81 -11.07 6.10
C VAL A 135 -10.86 -12.15 6.28
N PHE A 136 -11.00 -13.04 5.30
CA PHE A 136 -11.97 -14.14 5.36
C PHE A 136 -11.71 -15.06 6.55
N ASP A 137 -10.45 -15.43 6.78
CA ASP A 137 -10.07 -16.30 7.90
C ASP A 137 -10.39 -15.67 9.27
N LYS A 138 -10.31 -14.34 9.37
CA LYS A 138 -10.60 -13.62 10.62
C LYS A 138 -12.08 -13.31 10.83
N THR A 139 -12.81 -13.00 9.76
CA THR A 139 -14.16 -12.41 9.85
C THR A 139 -15.24 -13.29 9.23
N ASN A 140 -14.88 -14.29 8.44
CA ASN A 140 -15.78 -15.08 7.61
C ASN A 140 -16.59 -14.23 6.60
N VAL A 141 -16.08 -13.04 6.24
CA VAL A 141 -16.69 -12.11 5.28
C VAL A 141 -15.97 -12.18 3.95
N ARG A 142 -16.72 -12.20 2.86
CA ARG A 142 -16.18 -12.11 1.49
C ARG A 142 -16.70 -10.85 0.81
N TYR A 143 -15.80 -10.16 0.14
CA TYR A 143 -16.12 -9.00 -0.69
C TYR A 143 -16.15 -9.47 -2.15
N ALA A 144 -17.32 -9.49 -2.74
CA ALA A 144 -17.52 -9.97 -4.10
C ALA A 144 -18.48 -9.07 -4.86
N ILE A 145 -18.31 -9.00 -6.17
CA ILE A 145 -19.32 -8.41 -7.05
C ILE A 145 -20.37 -9.49 -7.34
N ALA A 146 -21.62 -9.12 -7.12
CA ALA A 146 -22.73 -9.98 -7.47
C ALA A 146 -22.94 -10.00 -9.00
#